data_5fea5887140f5de1caf4f0bbf739a051
#
_entry.id   5fea5887140f5de1caf4f0bbf739a051
#
_cell.length_a   1.000
_cell.length_b   1.000
_cell.length_c   1.000
_cell.angle_alpha   90.00
_cell.angle_beta   90.00
_cell.angle_gamma   90.00
#
_symmetry.space_group_name_H-M   'P 1'
#
loop_
_entity.id
_entity.type
_entity.pdbx_description
1 polymer ?
#
loop_
_entity_poly.entity_id
_entity_poly.type
_entity_poly.pdbx_seq_one_letter_code
_entity_poly.pdbx_strand_id
1 'polypeptide(L)'
;IQPWYVGGIGKAAGVLIVYVGGESLDGSAVEVDESGVLNTRTSLVYLQSDRRYPLNVSFLIANLPTYIALVLATTGLGWKRRARALAIGGGVLVAGHVIFLAVMFTFARQVQSAPEVPTAFGMFLMTLPFLLWIVLAYWEKVVELFESVDASGKKPEAPAP
;
A
#
# COMPACT_ATOMS: atom_id res chain seq x y z
N ILE A 1 -14.33 8.48 5.96
CA ILE A 1 -12.84 8.49 5.87
C ILE A 1 -12.37 8.47 4.41
N GLN A 2 -13.11 7.82 3.50
CA GLN A 2 -12.64 7.50 2.15
C GLN A 2 -12.44 8.69 1.18
N PRO A 3 -13.36 9.66 1.01
CA PRO A 3 -13.25 10.64 -0.08
C PRO A 3 -12.08 11.63 0.10
N TRP A 4 -11.80 12.06 1.33
CA TRP A 4 -10.71 13.00 1.58
C TRP A 4 -9.33 12.36 1.40
N TYR A 5 -9.18 11.07 1.77
CA TYR A 5 -7.93 10.33 1.57
C TYR A 5 -7.65 10.14 0.07
N VAL A 6 -8.64 9.63 -0.67
CA VAL A 6 -8.52 9.45 -2.14
C VAL A 6 -8.27 10.78 -2.84
N GLY A 7 -8.96 11.85 -2.44
CA GLY A 7 -8.71 13.18 -2.96
C GLY A 7 -7.29 13.68 -2.66
N GLY A 8 -6.76 13.40 -1.46
CA GLY A 8 -5.40 13.75 -1.07
C GLY A 8 -4.33 13.04 -1.90
N ILE A 9 -4.40 11.70 -1.99
CA ILE A 9 -3.44 10.92 -2.81
C ILE A 9 -3.60 11.24 -4.30
N GLY A 10 -4.82 11.51 -4.79
CA GLY A 10 -5.08 11.92 -6.16
C GLY A 10 -4.43 13.24 -6.52
N LYS A 11 -4.52 14.25 -5.65
CA LYS A 11 -3.83 15.54 -5.83
C LYS A 11 -2.32 15.38 -5.83
N ALA A 12 -1.76 14.59 -4.87
CA ALA A 12 -0.33 14.33 -4.80
C ALA A 12 0.18 13.58 -6.05
N ALA A 13 -0.57 12.59 -6.54
CA ALA A 13 -0.25 11.91 -7.79
C ALA A 13 -0.36 12.84 -9.00
N GLY A 14 -1.36 13.72 -9.03
CA GLY A 14 -1.51 14.74 -10.07
C GLY A 14 -0.28 15.64 -10.17
N VAL A 15 0.30 16.06 -9.04
CA VAL A 15 1.55 16.81 -9.02
C VAL A 15 2.69 16.02 -9.67
N LEU A 16 2.86 14.73 -9.33
CA LEU A 16 3.87 13.89 -9.95
C LEU A 16 3.65 13.71 -11.45
N ILE A 17 2.41 13.52 -11.89
CA ILE A 17 2.06 13.36 -13.31
C ILE A 17 2.48 14.61 -14.10
N VAL A 18 2.19 15.81 -13.56
CA VAL A 18 2.55 17.06 -14.21
C VAL A 18 4.07 17.27 -14.22
N TYR A 19 4.76 17.09 -13.09
CA TYR A 19 6.19 17.40 -12.99
C TYR A 19 7.10 16.33 -13.60
N VAL A 20 6.73 15.05 -13.51
CA VAL A 20 7.57 13.94 -13.98
C VAL A 20 7.11 13.43 -15.34
N GLY A 21 5.79 13.33 -15.55
CA GLY A 21 5.21 12.87 -16.82
C GLY A 21 5.12 13.95 -17.89
N GLY A 22 5.25 15.23 -17.54
CA GLY A 22 5.10 16.35 -18.47
C GLY A 22 3.68 16.52 -19.02
N GLU A 23 2.71 15.85 -18.42
CA GLU A 23 1.31 15.85 -18.86
C GLU A 23 0.55 17.05 -18.25
N SER A 24 -0.33 17.66 -19.03
CA SER A 24 -1.24 18.70 -18.50
C SER A 24 -2.48 18.02 -17.91
N LEU A 25 -2.83 18.35 -16.67
CA LEU A 25 -4.06 17.92 -16.02
C LEU A 25 -4.95 19.12 -15.73
N ASP A 26 -6.21 19.05 -16.16
CA ASP A 26 -7.22 20.09 -15.89
C ASP A 26 -7.82 19.95 -14.49
N GLY A 27 -7.77 18.74 -13.91
CA GLY A 27 -8.26 18.47 -12.56
C GLY A 27 -8.34 17.00 -12.20
N SER A 28 -8.74 16.74 -10.94
CA SER A 28 -9.05 15.41 -10.46
C SER A 28 -10.33 15.45 -9.61
N ALA A 29 -11.18 14.44 -9.77
CA ALA A 29 -12.41 14.27 -9.00
C ALA A 29 -12.47 12.86 -8.41
N VAL A 30 -13.15 12.71 -7.26
CA VAL A 30 -13.44 11.41 -6.65
C VAL A 30 -14.89 11.09 -6.92
N GLU A 31 -15.14 9.98 -7.60
CA GLU A 31 -16.46 9.44 -7.85
C GLU A 31 -16.67 8.19 -6.98
N VAL A 32 -17.77 8.16 -6.25
CA VAL A 32 -18.18 7.02 -5.44
C VAL A 32 -19.45 6.46 -6.05
N ASP A 33 -19.37 5.23 -6.54
CA ASP A 33 -20.52 4.49 -7.04
C ASP A 33 -21.08 3.62 -5.93
N GLU A 34 -22.28 3.96 -5.46
CA GLU A 34 -23.00 3.24 -4.40
C GLU A 34 -23.97 2.19 -5.00
N SER A 35 -23.56 1.47 -6.01
CA SER A 35 -24.39 0.48 -6.72
C SER A 35 -24.81 -0.75 -5.89
N GLY A 36 -24.79 -0.65 -4.55
CA GLY A 36 -25.27 -1.69 -3.63
C GLY A 36 -24.66 -1.61 -2.23
N VAL A 37 -25.35 -2.19 -1.25
CA VAL A 37 -25.01 -2.12 0.20
C VAL A 37 -23.61 -2.68 0.54
N LEU A 38 -23.05 -3.51 -0.34
CA LEU A 38 -21.74 -4.16 -0.12
C LEU A 38 -20.71 -3.88 -1.21
N ASN A 39 -21.02 -3.07 -2.22
CA ASN A 39 -20.18 -2.92 -3.42
C ASN A 39 -19.92 -1.44 -3.76
N THR A 40 -19.46 -0.68 -2.78
CA THR A 40 -19.03 0.71 -2.99
C THR A 40 -17.74 0.74 -3.80
N ARG A 41 -17.81 1.15 -5.05
CA ARG A 41 -16.63 1.38 -5.89
C ARG A 41 -16.21 2.83 -5.79
N THR A 42 -14.96 3.05 -5.40
CA THR A 42 -14.37 4.39 -5.40
C THR A 42 -13.43 4.51 -6.59
N SER A 43 -13.72 5.47 -7.46
CA SER A 43 -12.91 5.77 -8.64
C SER A 43 -12.32 7.17 -8.50
N LEU A 44 -11.04 7.29 -8.81
CA LEU A 44 -10.38 8.57 -8.99
C LEU A 44 -10.42 8.90 -10.49
N VAL A 45 -10.98 10.04 -10.84
CA VAL A 45 -11.11 10.49 -12.23
C VAL A 45 -10.15 11.64 -12.46
N TYR A 46 -9.23 11.47 -13.39
CA TYR A 46 -8.41 12.57 -13.91
C TYR A 46 -9.06 13.17 -15.17
N LEU A 47 -9.01 14.49 -15.25
CA LEU A 47 -9.51 15.26 -16.38
C LEU A 47 -8.33 15.80 -17.19
N GLN A 48 -8.31 15.48 -18.48
CA GLN A 48 -7.28 15.97 -19.41
C GLN A 48 -7.94 16.24 -20.77
N SER A 49 -7.92 17.49 -21.23
CA SER A 49 -8.44 17.89 -22.54
C SER A 49 -9.85 17.33 -22.82
N ASP A 50 -10.80 17.54 -21.90
CA ASP A 50 -12.17 17.03 -21.91
C ASP A 50 -12.33 15.48 -21.85
N ARG A 51 -11.25 14.75 -21.69
CA ARG A 51 -11.31 13.30 -21.49
C ARG A 51 -11.28 12.96 -20.01
N ARG A 52 -12.08 11.95 -19.65
CA ARG A 52 -12.16 11.41 -18.28
C ARG A 52 -11.41 10.08 -18.23
N TYR A 53 -10.49 9.97 -17.28
CA TYR A 53 -9.71 8.73 -17.03
C TYR A 53 -10.07 8.19 -15.65
N PRO A 54 -11.08 7.29 -15.56
CA PRO A 54 -11.46 6.68 -14.30
C PRO A 54 -10.45 5.60 -13.91
N LEU A 55 -9.93 5.69 -12.69
CA LEU A 55 -9.07 4.68 -12.07
C LEU A 55 -9.77 4.10 -10.84
N ASN A 56 -10.01 2.80 -10.82
CA ASN A 56 -10.56 2.13 -9.65
C ASN A 56 -9.50 2.06 -8.54
N VAL A 57 -9.76 2.72 -7.43
CA VAL A 57 -8.83 2.82 -6.29
C VAL A 57 -9.37 2.14 -5.02
N SER A 58 -10.46 1.40 -5.12
CA SER A 58 -11.10 0.77 -3.95
C SER A 58 -10.17 -0.11 -3.16
N PHE A 59 -9.27 -0.85 -3.82
CA PHE A 59 -8.31 -1.73 -3.17
C PHE A 59 -7.21 -0.97 -2.39
N LEU A 60 -6.83 0.24 -2.83
CA LEU A 60 -5.84 1.06 -2.14
C LEU A 60 -6.37 1.54 -0.78
N ILE A 61 -7.68 1.79 -0.70
CA ILE A 61 -8.32 2.30 0.50
C ILE A 61 -8.25 1.28 1.65
N ALA A 62 -8.33 -0.03 1.34
CA ALA A 62 -8.31 -1.10 2.33
C ALA A 62 -6.91 -1.32 2.94
N ASN A 63 -5.85 -0.97 2.25
CA ASN A 63 -4.47 -1.24 2.67
C ASN A 63 -4.07 -0.51 3.94
N LEU A 64 -4.42 0.76 4.06
CA LEU A 64 -4.04 1.58 5.22
C LEU A 64 -4.75 1.13 6.51
N PRO A 65 -6.09 0.94 6.56
CA PRO A 65 -6.76 0.37 7.72
C PRO A 65 -6.23 -1.01 8.10
N THR A 66 -5.97 -1.88 7.12
CA THR A 66 -5.41 -3.22 7.36
C THR A 66 -4.05 -3.11 8.07
N TYR A 67 -3.15 -2.26 7.57
CA TYR A 67 -1.86 -2.03 8.19
C TYR A 67 -1.98 -1.49 9.62
N ILE A 68 -2.82 -0.48 9.83
CA ILE A 68 -3.08 0.10 11.16
C ILE A 68 -3.59 -0.98 12.11
N ALA A 69 -4.56 -1.79 11.68
CA ALA A 69 -5.12 -2.87 12.50
C ALA A 69 -4.05 -3.90 12.89
N LEU A 70 -3.19 -4.31 11.97
CA LEU A 70 -2.09 -5.25 12.23
C LEU A 70 -1.11 -4.69 13.26
N VAL A 71 -0.67 -3.44 13.12
CA VAL A 71 0.26 -2.81 14.08
C VAL A 71 -0.38 -2.63 15.46
N LEU A 72 -1.66 -2.25 15.51
CA LEU A 72 -2.39 -2.08 16.77
C LEU A 72 -2.66 -3.42 17.48
N ALA A 73 -2.95 -4.48 16.72
CA ALA A 73 -3.19 -5.81 17.25
C ALA A 73 -1.91 -6.51 17.75
N THR A 74 -0.72 -6.02 17.39
CA THR A 74 0.55 -6.64 17.80
C THR A 74 0.77 -6.48 19.30
N THR A 75 0.76 -7.59 20.04
CA THR A 75 1.00 -7.62 21.49
C THR A 75 2.50 -7.45 21.78
N GLY A 76 2.82 -6.82 22.92
CA GLY A 76 4.19 -6.62 23.38
C GLY A 76 4.94 -5.48 22.69
N LEU A 77 4.32 -4.76 21.76
CA LEU A 77 4.91 -3.60 21.12
C LEU A 77 4.70 -2.34 21.97
N GLY A 78 5.79 -1.72 22.45
CA GLY A 78 5.74 -0.46 23.22
C GLY A 78 5.18 0.69 22.39
N TRP A 79 4.52 1.66 23.05
CA TRP A 79 3.82 2.76 22.38
C TRP A 79 4.70 3.56 21.41
N LYS A 80 5.92 3.89 21.81
CA LYS A 80 6.87 4.65 20.93
C LYS A 80 7.22 3.88 19.66
N ARG A 81 7.41 2.57 19.79
CA ARG A 81 7.73 1.69 18.65
C ARG A 81 6.52 1.52 17.75
N ARG A 82 5.32 1.37 18.33
CA ARG A 82 4.07 1.30 17.61
C ARG A 82 3.82 2.57 16.80
N ALA A 83 4.01 3.75 17.41
CA ALA A 83 3.88 5.04 16.73
C ALA A 83 4.89 5.19 15.58
N ARG A 84 6.15 4.75 15.78
CA ARG A 84 7.17 4.76 14.73
C ARG A 84 6.80 3.83 13.58
N ALA A 85 6.36 2.60 13.87
CA ALA A 85 5.91 1.65 12.84
C ALA A 85 4.74 2.22 12.03
N LEU A 86 3.73 2.80 12.71
CA LEU A 86 2.59 3.45 12.03
C LEU A 86 3.02 4.62 11.16
N ALA A 87 3.93 5.47 11.63
CA ALA A 87 4.40 6.63 10.88
C ALA A 87 5.20 6.21 9.63
N ILE A 88 6.19 5.33 9.79
CA ILE A 88 7.05 4.88 8.68
C ILE A 88 6.24 4.04 7.69
N GLY A 89 5.55 3.01 8.16
CA GLY A 89 4.82 2.11 7.27
C GLY A 89 3.62 2.79 6.62
N GLY A 90 2.89 3.64 7.35
CA GLY A 90 1.84 4.47 6.78
C GLY A 90 2.36 5.42 5.71
N GLY A 91 3.51 6.07 5.95
CA GLY A 91 4.19 6.92 4.97
C GLY A 91 4.59 6.16 3.71
N VAL A 92 5.16 4.95 3.85
CA VAL A 92 5.53 4.08 2.71
C VAL A 92 4.29 3.66 1.92
N LEU A 93 3.19 3.30 2.59
CA LEU A 93 1.94 2.94 1.92
C LEU A 93 1.36 4.12 1.14
N VAL A 94 1.29 5.31 1.74
CA VAL A 94 0.80 6.51 1.06
C VAL A 94 1.67 6.85 -0.15
N ALA A 95 3.00 6.81 0.00
CA ALA A 95 3.93 7.03 -1.12
C ALA A 95 3.72 5.99 -2.23
N GLY A 96 3.57 4.70 -1.87
CA GLY A 96 3.28 3.62 -2.82
C GLY A 96 1.97 3.86 -3.59
N HIS A 97 0.92 4.33 -2.92
CA HIS A 97 -0.35 4.67 -3.57
C HIS A 97 -0.21 5.83 -4.54
N VAL A 98 0.52 6.89 -4.15
CA VAL A 98 0.77 8.05 -5.02
C VAL A 98 1.58 7.65 -6.26
N ILE A 99 2.64 6.87 -6.09
CA ILE A 99 3.47 6.36 -7.19
C ILE A 99 2.64 5.47 -8.10
N PHE A 100 1.84 4.55 -7.54
CA PHE A 100 0.96 3.68 -8.32
C PHE A 100 0.02 4.48 -9.22
N LEU A 101 -0.67 5.47 -8.66
CA LEU A 101 -1.60 6.32 -9.43
C LEU A 101 -0.86 7.08 -10.54
N ALA A 102 0.30 7.66 -10.23
CA ALA A 102 1.11 8.39 -11.20
C ALA A 102 1.56 7.47 -12.36
N VAL A 103 2.06 6.27 -12.04
CA VAL A 103 2.50 5.27 -13.04
C VAL A 103 1.31 4.82 -13.90
N MET A 104 0.17 4.47 -13.27
CA MET A 104 -1.01 4.03 -13.99
C MET A 104 -1.55 5.08 -14.95
N PHE A 105 -1.49 6.35 -14.58
CA PHE A 105 -1.91 7.43 -15.47
C PHE A 105 -0.91 7.68 -16.60
N THR A 106 0.39 7.87 -16.26
CA THR A 106 1.44 8.19 -17.24
C THR A 106 1.59 7.09 -18.30
N PHE A 107 1.45 5.84 -17.89
CA PHE A 107 1.57 4.69 -18.79
C PHE A 107 0.21 4.09 -19.19
N ALA A 108 -0.88 4.86 -19.13
CA ALA A 108 -2.23 4.36 -19.37
C ALA A 108 -2.38 3.61 -20.70
N ARG A 109 -1.69 4.07 -21.78
CA ARG A 109 -1.73 3.42 -23.10
C ARG A 109 -1.00 2.07 -23.09
N GLN A 110 0.18 2.00 -22.47
CA GLN A 110 0.97 0.77 -22.34
C GLN A 110 0.29 -0.24 -21.42
N VAL A 111 -0.33 0.26 -20.33
CA VAL A 111 -1.11 -0.53 -19.38
C VAL A 111 -2.30 -1.21 -20.04
N GLN A 112 -2.96 -0.56 -21.00
CA GLN A 112 -4.06 -1.16 -21.77
C GLN A 112 -3.59 -2.28 -22.69
N SER A 113 -2.36 -2.23 -23.19
CA SER A 113 -1.77 -3.28 -24.05
C SER A 113 -1.14 -4.44 -23.26
N ALA A 114 -0.85 -4.24 -21.97
CA ALA A 114 -0.24 -5.24 -21.09
C ALA A 114 -0.92 -5.25 -19.71
N PRO A 115 -2.14 -5.80 -19.58
CA PRO A 115 -2.95 -5.75 -18.35
C PRO A 115 -2.32 -6.50 -17.17
N GLU A 116 -1.33 -7.36 -17.41
CA GLU A 116 -0.59 -8.10 -16.39
C GLU A 116 0.23 -7.16 -15.47
N VAL A 117 0.78 -6.07 -16.04
CA VAL A 117 1.63 -5.13 -15.31
C VAL A 117 0.87 -4.42 -14.19
N PRO A 118 -0.29 -3.77 -14.45
CA PRO A 118 -1.07 -3.16 -13.38
C PRO A 118 -1.60 -4.19 -12.38
N THR A 119 -1.94 -5.39 -12.85
CA THR A 119 -2.40 -6.48 -11.97
C THR A 119 -1.29 -6.91 -11.01
N ALA A 120 -0.09 -7.17 -11.51
CA ALA A 120 1.05 -7.55 -10.68
C ALA A 120 1.41 -6.45 -9.67
N PHE A 121 1.41 -5.17 -10.09
CA PHE A 121 1.70 -4.06 -9.21
C PHE A 121 0.61 -3.85 -8.16
N GLY A 122 -0.66 -4.02 -8.54
CA GLY A 122 -1.79 -4.00 -7.60
C GLY A 122 -1.70 -5.10 -6.54
N MET A 123 -1.36 -6.33 -6.95
CA MET A 123 -1.15 -7.46 -6.03
C MET A 123 0.02 -7.19 -5.07
N PHE A 124 1.13 -6.64 -5.57
CA PHE A 124 2.25 -6.23 -4.72
C PHE A 124 1.81 -5.22 -3.67
N LEU A 125 1.07 -4.18 -4.06
CA LEU A 125 0.55 -3.20 -3.13
C LEU A 125 -0.42 -3.81 -2.10
N MET A 126 -1.21 -4.82 -2.46
CA MET A 126 -2.08 -5.51 -1.52
C MET A 126 -1.30 -6.32 -0.47
N THR A 127 -0.13 -6.85 -0.82
CA THR A 127 0.72 -7.58 0.13
C THR A 127 1.58 -6.66 0.99
N LEU A 128 1.82 -5.44 0.55
CA LEU A 128 2.70 -4.47 1.18
C LEU A 128 2.38 -4.17 2.66
N PRO A 129 1.10 -4.05 3.10
CA PRO A 129 0.77 -3.87 4.50
C PRO A 129 1.30 -4.98 5.41
N PHE A 130 1.24 -6.23 4.95
CA PHE A 130 1.73 -7.40 5.69
C PHE A 130 3.26 -7.41 5.76
N LEU A 131 3.94 -7.11 4.65
CA LEU A 131 5.39 -7.03 4.61
C LEU A 131 5.91 -5.94 5.55
N LEU A 132 5.32 -4.74 5.49
CA LEU A 132 5.68 -3.64 6.39
C LEU A 132 5.40 -3.98 7.86
N TRP A 133 4.31 -4.66 8.14
CA TRP A 133 3.99 -5.11 9.49
C TRP A 133 5.04 -6.10 10.01
N ILE A 134 5.43 -7.10 9.23
CA ILE A 134 6.47 -8.07 9.60
C ILE A 134 7.79 -7.34 9.88
N VAL A 135 8.22 -6.48 8.97
CA VAL A 135 9.52 -5.81 9.06
C VAL A 135 9.56 -4.77 10.19
N LEU A 136 8.50 -3.99 10.38
CA LEU A 136 8.53 -2.85 11.31
C LEU A 136 8.01 -3.18 12.71
N ALA A 137 7.08 -4.12 12.82
CA ALA A 137 6.42 -4.43 14.08
C ALA A 137 6.77 -5.82 14.62
N TYR A 138 7.00 -6.79 13.76
CA TYR A 138 7.12 -8.20 14.16
C TYR A 138 8.52 -8.78 14.01
N TRP A 139 9.46 -8.08 13.37
CA TRP A 139 10.80 -8.58 13.03
C TRP A 139 11.57 -9.17 14.21
N GLU A 140 11.57 -8.53 15.37
CA GLU A 140 12.29 -9.05 16.55
C GLU A 140 11.77 -10.41 16.97
N LYS A 141 10.43 -10.62 16.95
CA LYS A 141 9.85 -11.92 17.27
C LYS A 141 10.20 -12.99 16.24
N VAL A 142 10.33 -12.61 14.98
CA VAL A 142 10.79 -13.51 13.91
C VAL A 142 12.24 -13.91 14.16
N VAL A 143 13.12 -12.97 14.51
CA VAL A 143 14.53 -13.25 14.84
C VAL A 143 14.64 -14.13 16.07
N GLU A 144 13.94 -13.82 17.17
CA GLU A 144 13.91 -14.65 18.38
C GLU A 144 13.48 -16.10 18.09
N LEU A 145 12.50 -16.28 17.20
CA LEU A 145 12.03 -17.60 16.81
C LEU A 145 13.14 -18.38 16.08
N PHE A 146 13.84 -17.74 15.14
CA PHE A 146 14.95 -18.39 14.42
C PHE A 146 16.10 -18.76 15.34
N GLU A 147 16.48 -17.87 16.26
CA GLU A 147 17.53 -18.14 17.23
C GLU A 147 17.16 -19.31 18.16
N SER A 148 15.91 -19.40 18.59
CA SER A 148 15.43 -20.50 19.43
C SER A 148 15.45 -21.86 18.72
N VAL A 149 15.16 -21.89 17.41
CA VAL A 149 15.21 -23.10 16.59
C VAL A 149 16.66 -23.57 16.41
N ASP A 150 17.58 -22.64 16.17
CA ASP A 150 19.00 -22.95 15.99
C ASP A 150 19.65 -23.47 17.29
N ALA A 151 19.27 -22.90 18.43
CA ALA A 151 19.70 -23.34 19.75
C ALA A 151 19.19 -24.77 20.08
N SER A 152 17.98 -25.10 19.63
CA SER A 152 17.38 -26.42 19.85
C SER A 152 17.95 -27.51 18.92
N GLY A 153 18.51 -27.13 17.78
CA GLY A 153 19.17 -28.02 16.82
C GLY A 153 20.59 -28.45 17.22
N LYS A 154 21.25 -27.75 18.14
CA LYS A 154 22.53 -28.16 18.73
C LYS A 154 22.31 -29.22 19.81
N LYS A 155 22.15 -30.46 19.38
CA LYS A 155 22.16 -31.63 20.25
C LYS A 155 23.48 -31.63 21.04
N PRO A 156 23.47 -31.76 22.40
CA PRO A 156 24.69 -31.85 23.16
C PRO A 156 25.49 -33.05 22.65
N GLU A 157 26.73 -32.74 22.23
CA GLU A 157 27.69 -33.77 21.83
C GLU A 157 27.89 -34.71 23.03
N ALA A 158 27.56 -35.99 22.85
CA ALA A 158 27.71 -36.99 23.91
C ALA A 158 29.19 -37.03 24.35
N PRO A 159 29.49 -37.00 25.66
CA PRO A 159 30.86 -37.11 26.11
C PRO A 159 31.48 -38.43 25.55
N ALA A 160 32.64 -38.25 24.91
CA ALA A 160 33.42 -39.39 24.39
C ALA A 160 33.79 -40.35 25.53
N PRO A 161 33.77 -41.65 25.30
CA PRO A 161 34.08 -42.68 26.30
C PRO A 161 35.52 -42.64 26.78
#